data_9e6fafb24e5fb49bda8167f944db9fd2
#
_entry.id   9e6fafb24e5fb49bda8167f944db9fd2
#
_cell.length_a   1.000
_cell.length_b   1.000
_cell.length_c   1.000
_cell.angle_alpha   90.00
_cell.angle_beta   90.00
_cell.angle_gamma   90.00
#
_symmetry.space_group_name_H-M   'P 1'
#
loop_
_entity.id
_entity.type
_entity.pdbx_description
1 polymer ?
#
loop_
_entity_poly.entity_id
_entity_poly.type
_entity_poly.pdbx_seq_one_letter_code
_entity_poly.pdbx_strand_id
1 'polypeptide(L)' 'MTRRELALLYFPDKTPIEAVRSLRRWIEGCPQLMSALDELSMPYKKCRILSARQVRIIMEYLGAP' A
#
# COMPACT_ATOMS: atom_id res chain seq x y z
N MET A 1 -1.20 -1.85 10.83
CA MET A 1 -1.58 -2.79 9.73
C MET A 1 -0.35 -3.17 8.93
N THR A 2 -0.19 -4.45 8.62
CA THR A 2 0.92 -4.89 7.77
C THR A 2 0.56 -4.69 6.29
N ARG A 3 1.60 -4.71 5.43
CA ARG A 3 1.37 -4.64 3.98
C ARG A 3 0.51 -5.83 3.51
N ARG A 4 0.73 -6.99 4.11
CA ARG A 4 -0.03 -8.20 3.80
C ARG A 4 -1.51 -8.02 4.12
N GLU A 5 -1.81 -7.49 5.29
CA GLU A 5 -3.19 -7.24 5.70
C GLU A 5 -3.90 -6.27 4.76
N LEU A 6 -3.24 -5.16 4.43
CA LEU A 6 -3.82 -4.19 3.51
C LEU A 6 -4.01 -4.79 2.12
N ALA A 7 -3.00 -5.52 1.64
CA ALA A 7 -3.07 -6.15 0.33
C ALA A 7 -4.23 -7.14 0.22
N LEU A 8 -4.49 -7.91 1.28
CA LEU A 8 -5.60 -8.87 1.29
C LEU A 8 -6.96 -8.18 1.35
N LEU A 9 -7.03 -6.97 1.88
CA LEU A 9 -8.27 -6.18 1.82
C LEU A 9 -8.59 -5.78 0.37
N TYR A 10 -7.57 -5.42 -0.42
CA TYR A 10 -7.75 -5.04 -1.81
C TYR A 10 -7.91 -6.26 -2.74
N PHE A 11 -7.25 -7.35 -2.42
CA PHE A 11 -7.23 -8.55 -3.25
C PHE A 11 -7.53 -9.79 -2.42
N PRO A 12 -8.77 -9.94 -1.93
CA PRO A 12 -9.11 -11.05 -1.03
C PRO A 12 -9.05 -12.43 -1.68
N ASP A 13 -9.13 -12.49 -3.00
CA ASP A 13 -9.11 -13.76 -3.74
C ASP A 13 -7.70 -14.23 -4.11
N LYS A 14 -6.68 -13.42 -3.82
CA LYS A 14 -5.29 -13.76 -4.13
C LYS A 14 -4.59 -14.31 -2.90
N THR A 15 -3.51 -15.06 -3.14
CA THR A 15 -2.63 -15.47 -2.04
C THR A 15 -1.96 -14.23 -1.45
N PRO A 16 -1.51 -14.28 -0.18
CA PRO A 16 -0.84 -13.13 0.44
C PRO A 16 0.32 -12.58 -0.38
N ILE A 17 1.14 -13.45 -0.96
CA ILE A 17 2.29 -13.04 -1.77
C ILE A 17 1.82 -12.31 -3.03
N GLU A 18 0.85 -12.87 -3.72
CA GLU A 18 0.31 -12.25 -4.93
C GLU A 18 -0.41 -10.94 -4.64
N ALA A 19 -1.16 -10.89 -3.53
CA ALA A 19 -1.85 -9.68 -3.10
C ALA A 19 -0.86 -8.55 -2.84
N VAL A 20 0.23 -8.84 -2.12
CA VAL A 20 1.28 -7.84 -1.83
C VAL A 20 1.92 -7.35 -3.12
N ARG A 21 2.21 -8.24 -4.06
CA ARG A 21 2.78 -7.87 -5.36
C ARG A 21 1.83 -6.97 -6.15
N SER A 22 0.55 -7.31 -6.16
CA SER A 22 -0.46 -6.53 -6.88
C SER A 22 -0.63 -5.15 -6.29
N LEU A 23 -0.69 -5.05 -4.96
CA LEU A 23 -0.79 -3.77 -4.27
C LEU A 23 0.45 -2.91 -4.54
N ARG A 24 1.64 -3.49 -4.47
CA ARG A 24 2.88 -2.80 -4.77
C ARG A 24 2.87 -2.24 -6.18
N ARG A 25 2.40 -3.02 -7.14
CA ARG A 25 2.32 -2.60 -8.54
C ARG A 25 1.38 -1.41 -8.70
N TRP A 26 0.25 -1.43 -8.03
CA TRP A 26 -0.69 -0.31 -8.05
C TRP A 26 -0.09 0.96 -7.45
N ILE A 27 0.62 0.82 -6.33
CA ILE A 27 1.27 1.96 -5.67
C ILE A 27 2.37 2.53 -6.56
N GLU A 28 3.21 1.68 -7.14
CA GLU A 28 4.29 2.13 -8.03
C GLU A 28 3.75 2.74 -9.32
N GLY A 29 2.57 2.34 -9.77
CA GLY A 29 1.91 2.90 -10.93
C GLY A 29 1.31 4.27 -10.70
N CYS A 30 1.32 4.77 -9.46
CA CYS A 30 0.78 6.08 -9.11
C CYS A 30 1.89 6.97 -8.56
N PRO A 31 2.56 7.77 -9.41
CA PRO A 31 3.68 8.62 -8.96
C PRO A 31 3.29 9.59 -7.85
N GLN A 32 2.07 10.11 -7.87
CA GLN A 32 1.57 11.03 -6.84
C GLN A 32 1.50 10.33 -5.49
N LEU A 33 1.04 9.08 -5.46
CA LEU A 33 0.99 8.30 -4.23
C LEU A 33 2.40 8.02 -3.70
N MET A 34 3.32 7.65 -4.58
CA MET A 34 4.71 7.41 -4.19
C MET A 34 5.32 8.67 -3.56
N SER A 35 5.10 9.83 -4.16
CA SER A 35 5.59 11.10 -3.61
C SER A 35 4.98 11.39 -2.25
N ALA A 36 3.69 11.17 -2.09
CA ALA A 36 3.01 11.39 -0.81
C ALA A 36 3.55 10.49 0.28
N LEU A 37 3.85 9.24 -0.04
CA LEU A 37 4.43 8.29 0.92
C LEU A 37 5.87 8.67 1.28
N ASP A 38 6.64 9.15 0.31
CA ASP A 38 8.03 9.58 0.54
C ASP A 38 8.10 10.79 1.49
N GLU A 39 7.10 11.68 1.44
CA GLU A 39 7.03 12.83 2.33
C GLU A 39 6.90 12.44 3.81
N LEU A 40 6.44 11.23 4.09
CA LEU A 40 6.32 10.74 5.46
C LEU A 40 7.64 10.23 6.04
N SER A 41 8.73 10.38 5.31
CA SER A 41 10.08 9.92 5.71
C SER A 41 10.18 8.41 5.92
N MET A 42 9.15 7.66 5.52
CA MET A 42 9.13 6.20 5.63
C MET A 42 8.70 5.61 4.30
N PRO A 43 9.66 5.28 3.41
CA PRO A 43 9.32 4.72 2.12
C PRO A 43 8.61 3.38 2.25
N TYR A 44 7.58 3.20 1.46
CA TYR A 44 6.75 2.00 1.48
C TYR A 44 7.58 0.71 1.38
N LYS A 45 8.62 0.72 0.55
CA LYS A 45 9.45 -0.47 0.33
C LYS A 45 10.21 -0.93 1.56
N LYS A 46 10.46 -0.03 2.51
CA LYS A 46 11.23 -0.34 3.73
C LYS A 46 10.35 -0.63 4.93
N CYS A 47 9.03 -0.47 4.82
CA CYS A 47 8.11 -0.65 5.93
C CYS A 47 7.34 -1.94 5.79
N ARG A 48 7.51 -2.86 6.73
CA ARG A 48 6.67 -4.06 6.82
C ARG A 48 5.32 -3.72 7.44
N ILE A 49 5.33 -2.80 8.38
CA ILE A 49 4.11 -2.36 9.08
C ILE A 49 3.80 -0.96 8.62
N LEU A 50 2.59 -0.77 8.13
CA LEU A 50 2.13 0.52 7.65
C LEU A 50 1.48 1.30 8.80
N SER A 51 1.86 2.57 8.94
CA SER A 51 1.21 3.45 9.89
C SER A 51 -0.21 3.80 9.43
N ALA A 52 -1.02 4.30 10.36
CA ALA A 52 -2.37 4.75 10.01
C ALA A 52 -2.34 5.83 8.92
N ARG A 53 -1.34 6.71 8.93
CA ARG A 53 -1.19 7.74 7.90
C ARG A 53 -0.90 7.15 6.54
N GLN A 54 -0.01 6.17 6.47
CA GLN A 54 0.32 5.50 5.22
C GLN A 54 -0.91 4.80 4.64
N VAL A 55 -1.64 4.07 5.47
CA VAL A 55 -2.87 3.39 5.05
C VAL A 55 -3.89 4.39 4.52
N ARG A 56 -4.08 5.51 5.23
CA ARG A 56 -5.02 6.55 4.82
C ARG A 56 -4.66 7.13 3.46
N ILE A 57 -3.39 7.47 3.26
CA ILE A 57 -2.91 8.03 2.01
C ILE A 57 -3.11 7.04 0.86
N ILE A 58 -2.78 5.77 1.08
CA ILE A 58 -2.97 4.73 0.07
C ILE A 58 -4.45 4.64 -0.32
N MET A 59 -5.34 4.64 0.66
CA MET A 59 -6.78 4.56 0.40
C MET A 59 -7.32 5.81 -0.29
N GLU A 60 -6.76 6.98 -0.02
CA GLU A 60 -7.16 8.21 -0.69
C GLU A 60 -6.84 8.18 -2.20
N TYR A 61 -5.71 7.60 -2.57
CA TYR A 61 -5.27 7.56 -3.96
C TYR A 61 -5.83 6.36 -4.73
N LEU A 62 -5.89 5.19 -4.09
CA LEU A 62 -6.35 3.96 -4.73
C LEU A 62 -7.84 3.67 -4.50
N GLY A 63 -8.46 4.39 -3.58
CA GLY A 63 -9.83 4.11 -3.17
C GLY A 63 -9.88 3.09 -2.04
N ALA A 64 -11.04 3.01 -1.37
CA ALA A 64 -11.24 2.01 -0.31
C ALA A 64 -11.35 0.61 -0.91
N PRO A 65 -10.86 -0.40 -0.21
CA PRO A 65 -10.97 -1.79 -0.68
C PRO A 65 -12.40 -2.32 -0.75
#